data_d1c776d9471c4f40b5fa0af05f0a7a3e
#
_entry.id   d1c776d9471c4f40b5fa0af05f0a7a3e
#
_cell.length_a   1.000
_cell.length_b   1.000
_cell.length_c   1.000
_cell.angle_alpha   90.00
_cell.angle_beta   90.00
_cell.angle_gamma   90.00
#
_symmetry.space_group_name_H-M   'P 1'
#
loop_
_entity.id
_entity.type
_entity.pdbx_description
1 polymer ?
#
loop_
_entity_poly.entity_id
_entity_poly.type
_entity_poly.pdbx_seq_one_letter_code
_entity_poly.pdbx_strand_id
1 'polypeptide(L)'
;MKRSTRTIFSTIVVAISFLLSFSTPAFSFNKKLEVVAEKAFVYLNPDQNSPIIETITKGTILTLGSELKFRTIFYYVYFTSLKTGKSRAGYVLDSVVDKLFQNFKVINIASEEDSLRGARTLDGSLKQPKWGISREKFLKLEGQPIRRHKSDEGVEIFEYRKKVLGVDCQLEYIFAENQLMKMKFNFLAQYDNKNQYIEDYNKIKEVFSRQFGKPEADNIIWQNPLYKEDYSSWGLALYLGHLELSSQWLSLETEISLALYKKQDGISFISEYNGVQFKELAKKLAI
;
A
#
# COMPACT_ATOMS: atom_id res chain seq x y z
N MET A 1 54.76 6.52 52.79
CA MET A 1 53.88 7.53 52.20
C MET A 1 53.60 7.13 50.75
N LYS A 2 52.44 6.57 50.44
CA LYS A 2 52.02 6.17 49.10
C LYS A 2 51.15 7.29 48.48
N ARG A 3 51.62 7.88 47.40
CA ARG A 3 50.84 8.83 46.61
C ARG A 3 49.94 8.05 45.66
N SER A 4 48.62 8.23 45.80
CA SER A 4 47.59 7.70 44.92
C SER A 4 47.40 8.65 43.76
N THR A 5 47.65 8.17 42.54
CA THR A 5 47.36 8.86 41.29
C THR A 5 45.91 8.53 40.88
N ARG A 6 44.98 9.49 40.93
CA ARG A 6 43.65 9.38 40.38
C ARG A 6 43.67 9.70 38.88
N THR A 7 43.42 8.72 38.05
CA THR A 7 43.20 8.87 36.63
C THR A 7 41.74 9.30 36.39
N ILE A 8 41.59 10.50 35.86
CA ILE A 8 40.27 11.02 35.45
C ILE A 8 39.99 10.51 34.03
N PHE A 9 39.04 9.60 33.89
CA PHE A 9 38.48 9.24 32.58
C PHE A 9 37.48 10.32 32.17
N SER A 10 37.85 11.10 31.15
CA SER A 10 36.96 12.03 30.48
C SER A 10 36.13 11.24 29.48
N THR A 11 34.84 11.06 29.79
CA THR A 11 33.87 10.44 28.86
C THR A 11 33.39 11.52 27.87
N ILE A 12 33.90 11.45 26.64
CA ILE A 12 33.39 12.27 25.55
C ILE A 12 32.07 11.66 25.11
N VAL A 13 30.95 12.32 25.45
CA VAL A 13 29.62 12.01 24.90
C VAL A 13 29.55 12.68 23.53
N VAL A 14 29.70 11.92 22.46
CA VAL A 14 29.41 12.37 21.10
C VAL A 14 27.91 12.28 20.91
N ALA A 15 27.23 13.41 21.01
CA ALA A 15 25.84 13.54 20.63
C ALA A 15 25.74 13.50 19.09
N ILE A 16 25.41 12.33 18.53
CA ILE A 16 25.06 12.19 17.13
C ILE A 16 23.62 12.70 16.99
N SER A 17 23.49 13.96 16.54
CA SER A 17 22.20 14.51 16.13
C SER A 17 21.76 13.82 14.83
N PHE A 18 20.96 12.78 14.94
CA PHE A 18 20.24 12.20 13.81
C PHE A 18 19.12 13.18 13.41
N LEU A 19 19.41 14.01 12.42
CA LEU A 19 18.36 14.72 11.66
C LEU A 19 17.55 13.66 10.88
N LEU A 20 16.56 13.08 11.53
CA LEU A 20 15.53 12.30 10.87
C LEU A 20 14.72 13.27 10.01
N SER A 21 15.10 13.35 8.73
CA SER A 21 14.21 13.87 7.70
C SER A 21 13.00 12.94 7.65
N PHE A 22 11.91 13.32 8.29
CA PHE A 22 10.63 12.64 8.13
C PHE A 22 10.15 12.85 6.70
N SER A 23 10.61 12.00 5.78
CA SER A 23 9.89 11.78 4.54
C SER A 23 8.64 11.01 4.94
N THR A 24 7.48 11.69 4.94
CA THR A 24 6.19 11.00 5.01
C THR A 24 6.20 9.86 4.02
N PRO A 25 5.99 8.60 4.44
CA PRO A 25 5.89 7.50 3.50
C PRO A 25 4.66 7.76 2.64
N ALA A 26 4.89 8.11 1.38
CA ALA A 26 3.81 8.16 0.43
C ALA A 26 3.26 6.74 0.29
N PHE A 27 1.97 6.55 0.55
CA PHE A 27 1.25 5.37 0.10
C PHE A 27 1.50 5.26 -1.41
N SER A 28 2.38 4.37 -1.81
CA SER A 28 2.65 4.13 -3.21
C SER A 28 1.55 3.23 -3.78
N PHE A 29 0.37 3.80 -4.01
CA PHE A 29 -0.51 3.27 -5.02
C PHE A 29 0.12 3.64 -6.36
N ASN A 30 0.91 2.74 -6.92
CA ASN A 30 1.62 2.96 -8.18
C ASN A 30 0.69 2.91 -9.40
N LYS A 31 -0.57 3.29 -9.25
CA LYS A 31 -1.46 3.47 -10.40
C LYS A 31 -1.17 4.82 -11.03
N LYS A 32 -0.93 4.78 -12.32
CA LYS A 32 -0.75 5.98 -13.12
C LYS A 32 -2.11 6.42 -13.68
N LEU A 33 -2.27 7.72 -13.79
CA LEU A 33 -3.35 8.35 -14.53
C LEU A 33 -2.74 9.07 -15.72
N GLU A 34 -3.37 8.99 -16.87
CA GLU A 34 -3.04 9.80 -18.04
C GLU A 34 -4.05 10.93 -18.18
N VAL A 35 -3.58 12.13 -18.41
CA VAL A 35 -4.43 13.28 -18.72
C VAL A 35 -4.96 13.12 -20.14
N VAL A 36 -6.28 12.98 -20.27
CA VAL A 36 -6.96 12.80 -21.57
C VAL A 36 -7.54 14.09 -22.14
N ALA A 37 -7.77 15.07 -21.30
CA ALA A 37 -8.21 16.40 -21.71
C ALA A 37 -7.03 17.22 -22.29
N GLU A 38 -7.28 18.04 -23.28
CA GLU A 38 -6.25 18.92 -23.89
C GLU A 38 -5.57 19.80 -22.83
N LYS A 39 -6.32 20.19 -21.78
CA LYS A 39 -5.84 20.97 -20.66
C LYS A 39 -6.55 20.54 -19.39
N ALA A 40 -5.79 20.29 -18.33
CA ALA A 40 -6.31 19.96 -17.01
C ALA A 40 -5.64 20.83 -15.93
N PHE A 41 -6.36 21.03 -14.83
CA PHE A 41 -5.88 21.81 -13.68
C PHE A 41 -5.62 20.90 -12.50
N VAL A 42 -4.52 21.15 -11.80
CA VAL A 42 -4.22 20.56 -10.50
C VAL A 42 -4.53 21.60 -9.44
N TYR A 43 -5.43 21.25 -8.53
CA TYR A 43 -5.92 22.11 -7.46
C TYR A 43 -5.18 21.85 -6.15
N LEU A 44 -5.10 22.87 -5.30
CA LEU A 44 -4.50 22.76 -3.97
C LEU A 44 -5.37 21.88 -3.04
N ASN A 45 -6.69 22.02 -3.14
CA ASN A 45 -7.68 21.25 -2.38
C ASN A 45 -8.67 20.57 -3.34
N PRO A 46 -9.43 19.53 -2.92
CA PRO A 46 -10.43 18.85 -3.76
C PRO A 46 -11.69 19.70 -3.96
N ASP A 47 -11.52 20.86 -4.56
CA ASP A 47 -12.55 21.85 -4.85
C ASP A 47 -12.19 22.61 -6.11
N GLN A 48 -13.15 22.75 -7.05
CA GLN A 48 -12.94 23.49 -8.30
C GLN A 48 -12.71 25.01 -8.09
N ASN A 49 -13.12 25.54 -6.95
CA ASN A 49 -12.86 26.93 -6.55
C ASN A 49 -11.52 27.09 -5.81
N SER A 50 -10.80 25.99 -5.56
CA SER A 50 -9.50 26.03 -4.90
C SER A 50 -8.44 26.61 -5.85
N PRO A 51 -7.36 27.22 -5.31
CA PRO A 51 -6.25 27.68 -6.12
C PRO A 51 -5.68 26.61 -7.04
N ILE A 52 -5.49 26.94 -8.32
CA ILE A 52 -4.82 26.10 -9.29
C ILE A 52 -3.32 26.20 -9.05
N ILE A 53 -2.68 25.06 -8.72
CA ILE A 53 -1.25 25.00 -8.42
C ILE A 53 -0.39 24.59 -9.63
N GLU A 54 -1.01 23.93 -10.62
CA GLU A 54 -0.36 23.57 -11.88
C GLU A 54 -1.41 23.45 -12.98
N THR A 55 -0.96 23.67 -14.23
CA THR A 55 -1.74 23.38 -15.44
C THR A 55 -0.98 22.34 -16.24
N ILE A 56 -1.64 21.26 -16.56
CA ILE A 56 -1.06 20.08 -17.24
C ILE A 56 -1.82 19.83 -18.56
N THR A 57 -1.17 19.17 -19.49
CA THR A 57 -1.69 18.92 -20.83
C THR A 57 -1.91 17.43 -21.06
N LYS A 58 -2.67 17.11 -22.10
CA LYS A 58 -2.91 15.76 -22.57
C LYS A 58 -1.63 14.94 -22.68
N GLY A 59 -1.69 13.67 -22.31
CA GLY A 59 -0.56 12.75 -22.27
C GLY A 59 0.34 12.89 -21.04
N THR A 60 0.07 13.88 -20.14
CA THR A 60 0.81 13.97 -18.88
C THR A 60 0.48 12.78 -17.99
N ILE A 61 1.52 12.09 -17.52
CA ILE A 61 1.38 10.96 -16.59
C ILE A 61 1.49 11.45 -15.16
N LEU A 62 0.48 11.14 -14.37
CA LEU A 62 0.38 11.44 -12.95
C LEU A 62 0.49 10.16 -12.15
N THR A 63 1.09 10.23 -10.98
CA THR A 63 1.08 9.11 -10.03
C THR A 63 -0.10 9.27 -9.10
N LEU A 64 -0.96 8.27 -9.02
CA LEU A 64 -2.12 8.28 -8.13
C LEU A 64 -1.64 8.18 -6.68
N GLY A 65 -1.95 9.17 -5.86
CA GLY A 65 -1.60 9.20 -4.44
C GLY A 65 -2.61 8.48 -3.54
N SER A 66 -3.86 8.32 -4.04
CA SER A 66 -4.91 7.57 -3.37
C SER A 66 -5.88 7.02 -4.40
N GLU A 67 -6.34 5.78 -4.26
CA GLU A 67 -7.41 5.22 -5.08
C GLU A 67 -8.78 5.85 -4.79
N LEU A 68 -8.89 6.52 -3.65
CA LEU A 68 -10.11 7.18 -3.24
C LEU A 68 -10.27 8.51 -3.96
N LYS A 69 -11.48 8.77 -4.40
CA LYS A 69 -11.85 10.08 -4.93
C LYS A 69 -12.27 10.99 -3.79
N PHE A 70 -11.67 12.14 -3.70
CA PHE A 70 -12.09 13.18 -2.78
C PHE A 70 -13.31 13.91 -3.36
N ARG A 71 -14.32 14.13 -2.53
CA ARG A 71 -15.62 14.67 -2.95
C ARG A 71 -16.20 13.95 -4.18
N THR A 72 -15.96 12.64 -4.29
CA THR A 72 -16.42 11.74 -5.36
C THR A 72 -15.87 11.99 -6.77
N ILE A 73 -15.25 13.13 -7.03
CA ILE A 73 -14.81 13.57 -8.36
C ILE A 73 -13.34 13.99 -8.46
N PHE A 74 -12.58 13.98 -7.36
CA PHE A 74 -11.16 14.35 -7.38
C PHE A 74 -10.26 13.16 -7.07
N TYR A 75 -9.17 13.00 -7.84
CA TYR A 75 -8.04 12.15 -7.47
C TYR A 75 -6.93 12.98 -6.83
N TYR A 76 -6.33 12.46 -5.76
CA TYR A 76 -5.09 12.99 -5.21
C TYR A 76 -3.92 12.41 -6.00
N VAL A 77 -3.05 13.26 -6.52
CA VAL A 77 -1.99 12.88 -7.45
C VAL A 77 -0.65 13.51 -7.09
N TYR A 78 0.43 12.79 -7.41
CA TYR A 78 1.78 13.32 -7.44
C TYR A 78 2.20 13.58 -8.90
N PHE A 79 2.92 14.67 -9.12
CA PHE A 79 3.40 15.07 -10.44
C PHE A 79 4.71 15.86 -10.32
N THR A 80 5.47 15.94 -11.41
CA THR A 80 6.62 16.82 -11.52
C THR A 80 6.15 18.16 -12.10
N SER A 81 6.33 19.25 -11.35
CA SER A 81 5.95 20.58 -11.80
C SER A 81 6.78 20.99 -13.01
N LEU A 82 6.12 21.38 -14.09
CA LEU A 82 6.76 21.88 -15.31
C LEU A 82 7.51 23.18 -15.07
N LYS A 83 7.10 23.97 -14.06
CA LYS A 83 7.72 25.26 -13.73
C LYS A 83 8.99 25.12 -12.91
N THR A 84 9.07 24.12 -12.02
CA THR A 84 10.14 24.04 -11.02
C THR A 84 10.97 22.78 -11.12
N GLY A 85 10.54 21.77 -11.92
CA GLY A 85 11.15 20.43 -11.98
C GLY A 85 11.02 19.61 -10.69
N LYS A 86 10.33 20.11 -9.66
CA LYS A 86 10.19 19.44 -8.36
C LYS A 86 8.92 18.61 -8.31
N SER A 87 8.98 17.51 -7.56
CA SER A 87 7.79 16.70 -7.25
C SER A 87 6.84 17.52 -6.38
N ARG A 88 5.56 17.52 -6.73
CA ARG A 88 4.45 18.18 -6.02
C ARG A 88 3.26 17.24 -5.96
N ALA A 89 2.29 17.60 -5.13
CA ALA A 89 1.03 16.88 -5.01
C ALA A 89 -0.15 17.86 -5.07
N GLY A 90 -1.31 17.35 -5.49
CA GLY A 90 -2.54 18.11 -5.59
C GLY A 90 -3.71 17.27 -6.03
N TYR A 91 -4.79 17.91 -6.42
CA TYR A 91 -6.04 17.25 -6.78
C TYR A 91 -6.39 17.53 -8.24
N VAL A 92 -6.80 16.50 -8.96
CA VAL A 92 -7.24 16.58 -10.36
C VAL A 92 -8.65 15.98 -10.49
N LEU A 93 -9.49 16.58 -11.33
CA LEU A 93 -10.81 16.01 -11.62
C LEU A 93 -10.69 14.65 -12.31
N ASP A 94 -11.55 13.71 -11.94
CA ASP A 94 -11.60 12.38 -12.54
C ASP A 94 -11.99 12.43 -14.04
N SER A 95 -12.81 13.40 -14.42
CA SER A 95 -13.28 13.57 -15.79
C SER A 95 -12.19 14.00 -16.80
N VAL A 96 -11.01 14.42 -16.33
CA VAL A 96 -9.91 14.85 -17.20
C VAL A 96 -8.76 13.86 -17.25
N VAL A 97 -8.88 12.72 -16.57
CA VAL A 97 -7.84 11.68 -16.49
C VAL A 97 -8.43 10.28 -16.68
N ASP A 98 -7.66 9.39 -17.32
CA ASP A 98 -7.94 7.96 -17.40
C ASP A 98 -6.92 7.16 -16.60
N LYS A 99 -7.35 6.03 -16.06
CA LYS A 99 -6.47 5.09 -15.37
C LYS A 99 -5.65 4.33 -16.40
N LEU A 100 -4.33 4.48 -16.35
CA LEU A 100 -3.42 3.61 -17.08
C LEU A 100 -3.39 2.25 -16.38
N PHE A 101 -4.10 1.28 -16.94
CA PHE A 101 -3.98 -0.10 -16.52
C PHE A 101 -2.78 -0.70 -17.24
N GLN A 102 -1.85 -1.31 -16.48
CA GLN A 102 -0.90 -2.22 -17.11
C GLN A 102 -1.68 -3.37 -17.72
N ASN A 103 -1.49 -3.62 -19.00
CA ASN A 103 -2.10 -4.77 -19.68
C ASN A 103 -1.37 -6.04 -19.24
N PHE A 104 -1.98 -6.80 -18.31
CA PHE A 104 -1.48 -8.11 -17.89
C PHE A 104 -2.13 -9.20 -18.73
N LYS A 105 -1.29 -10.05 -19.34
CA LYS A 105 -1.77 -11.29 -19.93
C LYS A 105 -2.03 -12.30 -18.83
N VAL A 106 -3.29 -12.72 -18.67
CA VAL A 106 -3.69 -13.73 -17.68
C VAL A 106 -3.42 -15.12 -18.22
N ILE A 107 -2.69 -15.92 -17.46
CA ILE A 107 -2.40 -17.34 -17.76
C ILE A 107 -2.98 -18.17 -16.61
N ASN A 108 -4.09 -18.87 -16.84
CA ASN A 108 -4.65 -19.80 -15.88
C ASN A 108 -3.80 -21.09 -15.88
N ILE A 109 -3.36 -21.55 -14.70
CA ILE A 109 -2.44 -22.69 -14.55
C ILE A 109 -3.10 -23.85 -13.83
N ALA A 110 -3.98 -23.58 -12.88
CA ALA A 110 -4.67 -24.58 -12.10
C ALA A 110 -6.18 -24.32 -12.04
N SER A 111 -6.97 -25.37 -11.86
CA SER A 111 -8.39 -25.23 -11.54
C SER A 111 -8.54 -24.64 -10.12
N GLU A 112 -9.66 -23.97 -9.86
CA GLU A 112 -9.95 -23.42 -8.54
C GLU A 112 -9.97 -24.50 -7.44
N GLU A 113 -10.39 -25.71 -7.77
CA GLU A 113 -10.39 -26.89 -6.89
C GLU A 113 -8.98 -27.36 -6.50
N ASP A 114 -8.02 -27.34 -7.41
CA ASP A 114 -6.63 -27.73 -7.12
C ASP A 114 -5.94 -26.71 -6.21
N SER A 115 -6.31 -25.44 -6.32
CA SER A 115 -5.78 -24.37 -5.47
C SER A 115 -6.29 -24.43 -4.02
N LEU A 116 -7.51 -24.92 -3.80
CA LEU A 116 -8.11 -25.11 -2.47
C LEU A 116 -7.45 -26.25 -1.69
N ARG A 117 -6.95 -27.29 -2.37
CA ARG A 117 -6.24 -28.41 -1.73
C ARG A 117 -4.87 -28.04 -1.17
N GLY A 118 -4.25 -26.97 -1.70
CA GLY A 118 -2.95 -26.46 -1.25
C GLY A 118 -3.03 -25.30 -0.24
N ALA A 119 -4.22 -24.88 0.17
CA ALA A 119 -4.41 -23.75 1.10
C ALA A 119 -3.90 -24.12 2.50
N ARG A 120 -2.61 -23.92 2.75
CA ARG A 120 -2.06 -23.96 4.10
C ARG A 120 -2.64 -22.77 4.86
N THR A 121 -3.33 -23.06 5.95
CA THR A 121 -3.73 -22.05 6.94
C THR A 121 -2.46 -21.39 7.46
N LEU A 122 -2.31 -20.09 7.22
CA LEU A 122 -1.27 -19.32 7.87
C LEU A 122 -1.74 -19.09 9.31
N ASP A 123 -1.32 -19.98 10.21
CA ASP A 123 -1.57 -19.87 11.64
C ASP A 123 -0.76 -18.69 12.19
N GLY A 124 -1.40 -17.57 12.39
CA GLY A 124 -0.91 -16.48 13.26
C GLY A 124 0.47 -15.86 12.98
N SER A 125 1.31 -16.45 12.13
CA SER A 125 2.59 -15.88 11.72
C SER A 125 2.59 -15.65 10.20
N LEU A 126 2.38 -14.43 9.80
CA LEU A 126 2.62 -14.00 8.42
C LEU A 126 4.13 -13.95 8.22
N LYS A 127 4.70 -15.07 7.73
CA LYS A 127 6.14 -15.16 7.49
C LYS A 127 6.54 -14.06 6.50
N GLN A 128 7.56 -13.30 6.88
CA GLN A 128 8.19 -12.37 5.94
C GLN A 128 8.68 -13.16 4.72
N PRO A 129 8.38 -12.68 3.50
CA PRO A 129 8.87 -13.31 2.29
C PRO A 129 10.40 -13.14 2.23
N LYS A 130 11.07 -14.10 1.61
CA LYS A 130 12.49 -13.96 1.29
C LYS A 130 12.63 -13.07 0.06
N TRP A 131 12.84 -11.79 0.28
CA TRP A 131 13.01 -10.81 -0.81
C TRP A 131 14.15 -11.20 -1.76
N GLY A 132 13.99 -10.92 -3.04
CA GLY A 132 14.97 -11.23 -4.09
C GLY A 132 15.04 -12.71 -4.46
N ILE A 133 14.23 -13.59 -3.87
CA ILE A 133 14.18 -14.99 -4.31
C ILE A 133 13.74 -15.08 -5.77
N SER A 134 14.42 -15.94 -6.58
CA SER A 134 14.03 -16.14 -7.97
C SER A 134 12.70 -16.90 -8.09
N ARG A 135 11.99 -16.69 -9.19
CA ARG A 135 10.71 -17.36 -9.48
C ARG A 135 10.82 -18.88 -9.39
N GLU A 136 11.89 -19.47 -9.93
CA GLU A 136 12.09 -20.91 -9.94
C GLU A 136 12.25 -21.49 -8.53
N LYS A 137 13.03 -20.79 -7.67
CA LYS A 137 13.19 -21.17 -6.25
C LYS A 137 11.89 -20.97 -5.49
N PHE A 138 11.18 -19.88 -5.75
CA PHE A 138 9.91 -19.56 -5.13
C PHE A 138 8.85 -20.63 -5.45
N LEU A 139 8.70 -21.03 -6.72
CA LEU A 139 7.76 -22.07 -7.15
C LEU A 139 8.06 -23.45 -6.54
N LYS A 140 9.34 -23.77 -6.28
CA LYS A 140 9.72 -25.00 -5.57
C LYS A 140 9.25 -24.98 -4.09
N LEU A 141 9.15 -23.81 -3.47
CA LEU A 141 8.75 -23.66 -2.07
C LEU A 141 7.24 -23.54 -1.88
N GLU A 142 6.59 -22.71 -2.69
CA GLU A 142 5.17 -22.36 -2.56
C GLU A 142 4.25 -23.21 -3.46
N GLY A 143 4.81 -23.89 -4.46
CA GLY A 143 4.05 -24.62 -5.47
C GLY A 143 3.57 -23.72 -6.61
N GLN A 144 2.71 -24.30 -7.47
CA GLN A 144 2.17 -23.55 -8.61
C GLN A 144 1.09 -22.57 -8.17
N PRO A 145 1.07 -21.34 -8.73
CA PRO A 145 -0.01 -20.38 -8.51
C PRO A 145 -1.28 -20.81 -9.24
N ILE A 146 -2.43 -20.31 -8.82
CA ILE A 146 -3.71 -20.48 -9.53
C ILE A 146 -3.74 -19.69 -10.83
N ARG A 147 -3.11 -18.49 -10.83
CA ARG A 147 -2.99 -17.62 -12.00
C ARG A 147 -1.61 -17.00 -12.05
N ARG A 148 -1.16 -16.73 -13.28
CA ARG A 148 0.00 -15.87 -13.56
C ARG A 148 -0.44 -14.72 -14.44
N HIS A 149 -0.01 -13.53 -14.05
CA HIS A 149 -0.19 -12.34 -14.86
C HIS A 149 1.21 -11.88 -15.27
N LYS A 150 1.38 -11.57 -16.53
CA LYS A 150 2.66 -11.07 -17.05
C LYS A 150 2.43 -9.79 -17.84
N SER A 151 3.17 -8.73 -17.50
CA SER A 151 3.18 -7.48 -18.24
C SER A 151 4.27 -7.49 -19.31
N ASP A 152 4.12 -6.60 -20.28
CA ASP A 152 5.13 -6.38 -21.33
C ASP A 152 6.44 -5.80 -20.74
N GLU A 153 6.37 -5.15 -19.58
CA GLU A 153 7.52 -4.58 -18.86
C GLU A 153 8.29 -5.64 -18.02
N GLY A 154 7.91 -6.93 -18.13
CA GLY A 154 8.60 -8.03 -17.45
C GLY A 154 8.19 -8.23 -16.00
N VAL A 155 7.13 -7.55 -15.54
CA VAL A 155 6.52 -7.81 -14.23
C VAL A 155 5.67 -9.07 -14.30
N GLU A 156 5.85 -9.98 -13.35
CA GLU A 156 5.01 -11.17 -13.23
C GLU A 156 4.35 -11.20 -11.86
N ILE A 157 3.05 -11.53 -11.83
CA ILE A 157 2.26 -11.68 -10.60
C ILE A 157 1.80 -13.12 -10.49
N PHE A 158 2.13 -13.75 -9.37
CA PHE A 158 1.68 -15.09 -9.02
C PHE A 158 0.57 -15.01 -8.00
N GLU A 159 -0.60 -15.49 -8.35
CA GLU A 159 -1.81 -15.43 -7.54
C GLU A 159 -2.07 -16.76 -6.85
N TYR A 160 -2.36 -16.71 -5.54
CA TYR A 160 -2.71 -17.84 -4.69
C TYR A 160 -3.98 -17.52 -3.89
N ARG A 161 -4.69 -18.57 -3.45
CA ARG A 161 -5.75 -18.46 -2.44
C ARG A 161 -5.21 -18.93 -1.09
N LYS A 162 -5.44 -18.17 -0.04
CA LYS A 162 -5.01 -18.45 1.34
C LYS A 162 -6.10 -18.03 2.33
N LYS A 163 -6.01 -18.55 3.55
CA LYS A 163 -6.74 -18.02 4.70
C LYS A 163 -5.76 -17.36 5.66
N VAL A 164 -6.07 -16.15 6.10
CA VAL A 164 -5.29 -15.40 7.08
C VAL A 164 -6.19 -15.11 8.26
N LEU A 165 -5.89 -15.68 9.43
CA LEU A 165 -6.72 -15.55 10.64
C LEU A 165 -8.20 -15.89 10.42
N GLY A 166 -8.46 -16.88 9.55
CA GLY A 166 -9.82 -17.30 9.20
C GLY A 166 -10.47 -16.51 8.06
N VAL A 167 -9.88 -15.41 7.60
CA VAL A 167 -10.38 -14.60 6.48
C VAL A 167 -9.80 -15.11 5.17
N ASP A 168 -10.64 -15.40 4.21
CA ASP A 168 -10.22 -15.76 2.86
C ASP A 168 -9.50 -14.60 2.19
N CYS A 169 -8.37 -14.86 1.55
CA CYS A 169 -7.65 -13.83 0.83
C CYS A 169 -7.05 -14.35 -0.48
N GLN A 170 -6.96 -13.46 -1.45
CA GLN A 170 -6.13 -13.60 -2.63
C GLN A 170 -4.76 -13.02 -2.30
N LEU A 171 -3.73 -13.85 -2.44
CA LEU A 171 -2.35 -13.48 -2.19
C LEU A 171 -1.61 -13.37 -3.51
N GLU A 172 -1.05 -12.22 -3.76
CA GLU A 172 -0.28 -11.91 -4.96
C GLU A 172 1.20 -11.74 -4.59
N TYR A 173 2.07 -12.48 -5.29
CA TYR A 173 3.52 -12.30 -5.24
C TYR A 173 3.97 -11.64 -6.54
N ILE A 174 4.63 -10.50 -6.43
CA ILE A 174 5.00 -9.64 -7.55
C ILE A 174 6.51 -9.74 -7.77
N PHE A 175 6.86 -10.17 -8.97
CA PHE A 175 8.24 -10.34 -9.41
C PHE A 175 8.57 -9.33 -10.50
N ALA A 176 9.77 -8.78 -10.44
CA ALA A 176 10.39 -8.09 -11.56
C ALA A 176 11.88 -8.47 -11.62
N GLU A 177 12.45 -8.47 -12.81
CA GLU A 177 13.85 -8.90 -13.04
C GLU A 177 14.18 -10.27 -12.39
N ASN A 178 13.21 -11.21 -12.43
CA ASN A 178 13.27 -12.53 -11.80
C ASN A 178 13.42 -12.52 -10.27
N GLN A 179 13.06 -11.43 -9.59
CA GLN A 179 13.20 -11.27 -8.14
C GLN A 179 11.85 -10.94 -7.50
N LEU A 180 11.54 -11.58 -6.35
CA LEU A 180 10.36 -11.25 -5.56
C LEU A 180 10.57 -9.89 -4.89
N MET A 181 9.68 -8.93 -5.18
CA MET A 181 9.80 -7.55 -4.71
C MET A 181 8.67 -7.14 -3.77
N LYS A 182 7.45 -7.67 -4.01
CA LYS A 182 6.24 -7.26 -3.30
C LYS A 182 5.33 -8.46 -3.09
N MET A 183 4.61 -8.42 -1.98
CA MET A 183 3.54 -9.36 -1.67
C MET A 183 2.29 -8.55 -1.26
N LYS A 184 1.13 -8.95 -1.78
CA LYS A 184 -0.12 -8.25 -1.50
C LYS A 184 -1.20 -9.25 -1.10
N PHE A 185 -1.90 -8.95 -0.02
CA PHE A 185 -3.08 -9.65 0.44
C PHE A 185 -4.31 -8.81 0.08
N ASN A 186 -5.21 -9.37 -0.68
CA ASN A 186 -6.55 -8.84 -0.91
C ASN A 186 -7.51 -9.71 -0.10
N PHE A 187 -8.02 -9.22 1.03
CA PHE A 187 -8.97 -9.93 1.86
C PHE A 187 -10.34 -9.94 1.16
N LEU A 188 -10.92 -11.13 1.04
CA LEU A 188 -12.13 -11.37 0.25
C LEU A 188 -13.39 -11.44 1.12
N ALA A 189 -13.29 -10.96 2.35
CA ALA A 189 -14.43 -10.93 3.28
C ALA A 189 -15.64 -10.21 2.68
N GLN A 190 -16.81 -10.77 2.90
CA GLN A 190 -18.10 -10.14 2.59
C GLN A 190 -18.98 -10.31 3.82
N TYR A 191 -19.28 -9.21 4.49
CA TYR A 191 -20.05 -9.21 5.72
C TYR A 191 -21.33 -8.40 5.57
N ASP A 192 -22.44 -8.92 6.08
CA ASP A 192 -23.69 -8.16 6.22
C ASP A 192 -23.51 -7.09 7.28
N ASN A 193 -23.00 -7.46 8.47
CA ASN A 193 -22.58 -6.52 9.49
C ASN A 193 -21.22 -5.92 9.14
N LYS A 194 -21.22 -4.67 8.69
CA LYS A 194 -20.01 -3.99 8.22
C LYS A 194 -18.97 -3.72 9.33
N ASN A 195 -19.36 -3.76 10.60
CA ASN A 195 -18.40 -3.64 11.70
C ASN A 195 -17.42 -4.83 11.77
N GLN A 196 -17.78 -6.00 11.23
CA GLN A 196 -16.86 -7.14 11.16
C GLN A 196 -15.59 -6.86 10.35
N TYR A 197 -15.66 -6.00 9.35
CA TYR A 197 -14.45 -5.54 8.64
C TYR A 197 -13.48 -4.81 9.57
N ILE A 198 -14.01 -3.96 10.46
CA ILE A 198 -13.20 -3.21 11.44
C ILE A 198 -12.61 -4.15 12.49
N GLU A 199 -13.39 -5.13 12.94
CA GLU A 199 -12.92 -6.15 13.88
C GLU A 199 -11.77 -6.98 13.27
N ASP A 200 -11.91 -7.43 12.02
CA ASP A 200 -10.87 -8.20 11.35
C ASP A 200 -9.64 -7.35 11.05
N TYR A 201 -9.83 -6.08 10.66
CA TYR A 201 -8.72 -5.13 10.54
C TYR A 201 -7.94 -5.02 11.85
N ASN A 202 -8.63 -4.86 12.98
CA ASN A 202 -7.99 -4.74 14.28
C ASN A 202 -7.27 -6.03 14.70
N LYS A 203 -7.85 -7.22 14.44
CA LYS A 203 -7.19 -8.51 14.69
C LYS A 203 -5.90 -8.65 13.89
N ILE A 204 -5.93 -8.31 12.59
CA ILE A 204 -4.74 -8.39 11.74
C ILE A 204 -3.71 -7.35 12.18
N LYS A 205 -4.12 -6.12 12.49
CA LYS A 205 -3.26 -5.06 13.03
C LYS A 205 -2.57 -5.51 14.33
N GLU A 206 -3.29 -6.19 15.21
CA GLU A 206 -2.71 -6.72 16.45
C GLU A 206 -1.64 -7.79 16.19
N VAL A 207 -1.88 -8.71 15.23
CA VAL A 207 -0.89 -9.72 14.82
C VAL A 207 0.35 -9.06 14.26
N PHE A 208 0.18 -8.06 13.38
CA PHE A 208 1.31 -7.30 12.83
C PHE A 208 2.07 -6.56 13.93
N SER A 209 1.35 -5.94 14.86
CA SER A 209 1.98 -5.22 15.98
C SER A 209 2.73 -6.15 16.92
N ARG A 210 2.28 -7.39 17.13
CA ARG A 210 3.03 -8.41 17.87
C ARG A 210 4.30 -8.85 17.14
N GLN A 211 4.26 -8.92 15.82
CA GLN A 211 5.37 -9.41 15.01
C GLN A 211 6.39 -8.31 14.66
N PHE A 212 5.93 -7.11 14.37
CA PHE A 212 6.75 -6.00 13.83
C PHE A 212 6.88 -4.82 14.80
N GLY A 213 6.27 -4.91 15.97
CA GLY A 213 6.23 -3.81 16.93
C GLY A 213 5.08 -2.84 16.68
N LYS A 214 5.08 -1.72 17.39
CA LYS A 214 4.08 -0.67 17.22
C LYS A 214 4.15 -0.10 15.79
N PRO A 215 3.00 0.14 15.12
CA PRO A 215 3.01 0.77 13.81
C PRO A 215 3.61 2.19 13.89
N GLU A 216 4.37 2.57 12.88
CA GLU A 216 4.93 3.93 12.76
C GLU A 216 3.86 4.95 12.40
N ALA A 217 2.86 4.54 11.64
CA ALA A 217 1.66 5.32 11.36
C ALA A 217 0.42 4.45 11.62
N ASP A 218 -0.55 4.99 12.37
CA ASP A 218 -1.83 4.34 12.66
C ASP A 218 -2.93 5.41 12.55
N ASN A 219 -3.63 5.43 11.42
CA ASN A 219 -4.52 6.51 11.07
C ASN A 219 -5.97 6.04 11.04
N ILE A 220 -6.84 6.86 11.63
CA ILE A 220 -8.29 6.81 11.50
C ILE A 220 -8.71 8.09 10.80
N ILE A 221 -9.06 7.98 9.52
CA ILE A 221 -9.35 9.13 8.66
C ILE A 221 -10.86 9.26 8.47
N TRP A 222 -11.40 10.38 8.90
CA TRP A 222 -12.81 10.73 8.75
C TRP A 222 -12.99 11.71 7.60
N GLN A 223 -13.58 11.23 6.50
CA GLN A 223 -14.03 12.10 5.40
C GLN A 223 -15.32 12.84 5.79
N ASN A 224 -16.16 12.18 6.63
CA ASN A 224 -17.35 12.78 7.25
C ASN A 224 -17.45 12.27 8.69
N PRO A 225 -17.44 13.15 9.70
CA PRO A 225 -17.43 12.76 11.12
C PRO A 225 -18.80 12.37 11.69
N LEU A 226 -19.86 12.24 10.86
CA LEU A 226 -21.23 11.99 11.31
C LEU A 226 -21.38 10.81 12.30
N TYR A 227 -20.58 9.75 12.10
CA TYR A 227 -20.63 8.53 12.91
C TYR A 227 -19.43 8.38 13.83
N LYS A 228 -18.61 9.41 13.99
CA LYS A 228 -17.32 9.31 14.67
C LYS A 228 -17.43 8.87 16.14
N GLU A 229 -18.42 9.39 16.84
CA GLU A 229 -18.62 9.14 18.26
C GLU A 229 -19.40 7.84 18.55
N ASP A 230 -19.96 7.20 17.52
CA ASP A 230 -20.71 5.94 17.65
C ASP A 230 -19.97 4.80 16.96
N TYR A 231 -19.17 4.06 17.74
CA TYR A 231 -18.41 2.90 17.26
C TYR A 231 -19.29 1.82 16.60
N SER A 232 -20.53 1.67 17.04
CA SER A 232 -21.48 0.69 16.47
C SER A 232 -21.83 1.01 15.01
N SER A 233 -21.69 2.25 14.61
CA SER A 233 -21.94 2.76 13.25
C SER A 233 -20.69 2.93 12.38
N TRP A 234 -19.50 2.58 12.89
CA TRP A 234 -18.25 2.72 12.13
C TRP A 234 -18.24 1.86 10.86
N GLY A 235 -18.80 0.66 10.90
CA GLY A 235 -18.95 -0.18 9.71
C GLY A 235 -19.83 0.46 8.63
N LEU A 236 -20.90 1.15 9.05
CA LEU A 236 -21.72 1.94 8.13
C LEU A 236 -20.95 3.13 7.56
N ALA A 237 -20.20 3.86 8.41
CA ALA A 237 -19.34 4.94 7.96
C ALA A 237 -18.29 4.48 6.94
N LEU A 238 -17.66 3.33 7.17
CA LEU A 238 -16.74 2.68 6.22
C LEU A 238 -17.44 2.38 4.88
N TYR A 239 -18.63 1.75 4.93
CA TYR A 239 -19.40 1.42 3.74
C TYR A 239 -19.82 2.64 2.93
N LEU A 240 -20.11 3.76 3.60
CA LEU A 240 -20.45 5.04 2.97
C LEU A 240 -19.21 5.83 2.49
N GLY A 241 -17.98 5.38 2.82
CA GLY A 241 -16.75 6.08 2.50
C GLY A 241 -16.46 7.28 3.42
N HIS A 242 -17.09 7.34 4.57
CA HIS A 242 -16.86 8.37 5.58
C HIS A 242 -15.66 8.06 6.47
N LEU A 243 -15.27 6.79 6.57
CA LEU A 243 -14.19 6.29 7.41
C LEU A 243 -13.20 5.47 6.58
N GLU A 244 -11.92 5.68 6.87
CA GLU A 244 -10.80 4.88 6.37
C GLU A 244 -9.86 4.55 7.52
N LEU A 245 -9.33 3.33 7.52
CA LEU A 245 -8.33 2.89 8.48
C LEU A 245 -7.05 2.53 7.75
N SER A 246 -5.90 2.94 8.29
CA SER A 246 -4.61 2.54 7.75
C SER A 246 -3.55 2.45 8.84
N SER A 247 -2.71 1.43 8.76
CA SER A 247 -1.57 1.25 9.64
C SER A 247 -0.34 0.89 8.82
N GLN A 248 0.85 1.31 9.27
CA GLN A 248 2.11 1.06 8.60
C GLN A 248 3.18 0.62 9.59
N TRP A 249 4.03 -0.29 9.14
CA TRP A 249 5.20 -0.76 9.87
C TRP A 249 6.42 -0.72 8.94
N LEU A 250 7.56 -0.40 9.50
CA LEU A 250 8.83 -0.41 8.79
C LEU A 250 9.83 -1.28 9.55
N SER A 251 10.44 -2.23 8.87
CA SER A 251 11.60 -2.97 9.34
C SER A 251 12.81 -2.66 8.44
N LEU A 252 13.96 -3.24 8.75
CA LEU A 252 15.17 -3.06 7.94
C LEU A 252 15.00 -3.52 6.48
N GLU A 253 14.16 -4.53 6.25
CA GLU A 253 14.02 -5.16 4.93
C GLU A 253 12.63 -5.02 4.32
N THR A 254 11.61 -4.67 5.12
CA THR A 254 10.22 -4.71 4.70
C THR A 254 9.43 -3.51 5.19
N GLU A 255 8.75 -2.86 4.28
CA GLU A 255 7.69 -1.89 4.56
C GLU A 255 6.34 -2.62 4.45
N ILE A 256 5.49 -2.51 5.46
CA ILE A 256 4.19 -3.17 5.55
C ILE A 256 3.12 -2.12 5.68
N SER A 257 2.03 -2.29 4.93
CA SER A 257 0.83 -1.50 5.09
C SER A 257 -0.39 -2.40 5.28
N LEU A 258 -1.36 -1.91 6.04
CA LEU A 258 -2.68 -2.49 6.22
C LEU A 258 -3.69 -1.38 6.01
N ALA A 259 -4.67 -1.58 5.14
CA ALA A 259 -5.66 -0.55 4.81
C ALA A 259 -7.05 -1.13 4.65
N LEU A 260 -8.03 -0.36 5.11
CA LEU A 260 -9.46 -0.67 5.03
C LEU A 260 -10.20 0.61 4.63
N TYR A 261 -10.84 0.59 3.47
CA TYR A 261 -11.50 1.76 2.90
C TYR A 261 -12.57 1.40 1.88
N LYS A 262 -13.44 2.36 1.52
CA LYS A 262 -14.46 2.20 0.49
C LYS A 262 -13.87 2.32 -0.91
N LYS A 263 -14.17 1.33 -1.78
CA LYS A 263 -14.00 1.42 -3.25
C LYS A 263 -15.35 1.60 -3.93
N GLN A 264 -15.33 1.86 -5.26
CA GLN A 264 -16.56 1.94 -6.07
C GLN A 264 -17.40 0.67 -5.90
N ASP A 265 -16.77 -0.51 -5.97
CA ASP A 265 -17.41 -1.81 -6.00
C ASP A 265 -17.54 -2.48 -4.61
N GLY A 266 -17.33 -1.76 -3.52
CA GLY A 266 -17.40 -2.34 -2.19
C GLY A 266 -16.35 -1.82 -1.22
N ILE A 267 -16.09 -2.60 -0.18
CA ILE A 267 -15.05 -2.32 0.80
C ILE A 267 -13.76 -3.00 0.35
N SER A 268 -12.66 -2.25 0.33
CA SER A 268 -11.32 -2.75 0.09
C SER A 268 -10.63 -3.01 1.42
N PHE A 269 -10.15 -4.22 1.61
CA PHE A 269 -9.36 -4.64 2.74
C PHE A 269 -8.09 -5.29 2.23
N ILE A 270 -6.96 -4.61 2.39
CA ILE A 270 -5.68 -5.01 1.80
C ILE A 270 -4.53 -4.89 2.78
N SER A 271 -3.51 -5.73 2.57
CA SER A 271 -2.19 -5.53 3.18
C SER A 271 -1.13 -5.71 2.10
N GLU A 272 -0.09 -4.89 2.15
CA GLU A 272 1.04 -4.95 1.24
C GLU A 272 2.35 -5.04 2.01
N TYR A 273 3.25 -5.88 1.51
CA TYR A 273 4.63 -6.03 1.97
C TYR A 273 5.53 -5.65 0.82
N ASN A 274 6.38 -4.66 1.02
CA ASN A 274 7.31 -4.18 0.01
C ASN A 274 8.74 -4.40 0.50
N GLY A 275 9.57 -5.06 -0.31
CA GLY A 275 10.99 -5.16 -0.03
C GLY A 275 11.66 -3.79 -0.15
N VAL A 276 12.22 -3.29 0.94
CA VAL A 276 12.82 -1.93 1.00
C VAL A 276 13.87 -1.73 -0.10
N GLN A 277 14.69 -2.75 -0.36
CA GLN A 277 15.72 -2.74 -1.40
C GLN A 277 15.19 -2.58 -2.84
N PHE A 278 13.91 -2.84 -3.07
CA PHE A 278 13.28 -2.76 -4.39
C PHE A 278 12.46 -1.49 -4.62
N LYS A 279 12.47 -0.56 -3.67
CA LYS A 279 11.63 0.66 -3.70
C LYS A 279 11.80 1.48 -4.98
N GLU A 280 13.04 1.65 -5.44
CA GLU A 280 13.32 2.42 -6.65
C GLU A 280 12.90 1.66 -7.92
N LEU A 281 13.11 0.34 -7.96
CA LEU A 281 12.65 -0.49 -9.08
C LEU A 281 11.11 -0.54 -9.14
N ALA A 282 10.44 -0.67 -8.00
CA ALA A 282 8.99 -0.63 -7.90
C ALA A 282 8.42 0.70 -8.43
N LYS A 283 9.02 1.84 -8.08
CA LYS A 283 8.65 3.15 -8.63
C LYS A 283 8.81 3.21 -10.14
N LYS A 284 9.95 2.73 -10.66
CA LYS A 284 10.24 2.72 -12.11
C LYS A 284 9.20 1.91 -12.88
N LEU A 285 8.78 0.77 -12.33
CA LEU A 285 7.83 -0.15 -12.95
C LEU A 285 6.36 0.17 -12.61
N ALA A 286 6.11 1.17 -11.77
CA ALA A 286 4.77 1.56 -11.30
C ALA A 286 3.98 0.40 -10.64
N ILE A 287 4.64 -0.38 -9.78
CA ILE A 287 4.10 -1.51 -9.02
C ILE A 287 4.22 -1.34 -7.50
#